data_7f5caac52158ad1cfc26768d980c9259
#
_entry.id   7f5caac52158ad1cfc26768d980c9259
#
_cell.length_a   1.000
_cell.length_b   1.000
_cell.length_c   1.000
_cell.angle_alpha   90.00
_cell.angle_beta   90.00
_cell.angle_gamma   90.00
#
_symmetry.space_group_name_H-M   'P 1'
#
loop_
_entity.id
_entity.type
_entity.pdbx_description
1 polymer ?
#
loop_
_entity_poly.entity_id
_entity_poly.type
_entity_poly.pdbx_seq_one_letter_code
_entity_poly.pdbx_strand_id
1 'polypeptide(L)'
;MGFRQADVPDVDPAEFEKIPTMERMKLLCLHWVDYGFGAPKIMHSLYLVKGLFFIIAGWLLIGLTTPGLPLLDLGAWWGEMIVLQKSMLWVVLWSATGFNESWGPLAFKFTPNTAGYRYWIRTGTLRLPPWPGKIPLTGGDERKAIDVWLYLGMLASLVAGLVLPGQQTAAAYSEPGLLPMWPFIAFIAFQLVMGLRDKVAFLASRPEQYSVMLLAFGVLTNYAAGHVDMIVVAKIAIFAVWWGAFLSKIGHHFTPTVQTMLTNSPINKSKTLRRALYRNVPEDLLPSRLAWFCAHVLGTVVEFLVPIVLLFTTNWVVAVLAAAFMTCFHAFIYSMFAVAMPQEWNLYFGFLSPFVFLGFFAGDGYAVWDASNPWIVVAAAVLTLTLPIVGNFRPDLISFLLSMRQYAGNWSSATMAFRNNGCEAKLDSPDFITEITSHKHQLSSLFGPEAAEIFLQKTAAFRLLNSQGRGHMSLMMDHLDDLDNYRFREGEMMCTFFVGWQFGDGHLFNPFTIAAIQKRCHFEPGEFITVWTESQPLHKKTLEYKVIDAALGVVETGYYVVKDALAEQPWLPNGPINYTVTWRDPDYVPAGASPDYVPAGASPDYVPAGASRDPIPEVAG
;
A
#
# COMPACT_ATOMS: atom_id res chain seq x y z
N MET A 1 23.93 -13.39 -6.71
CA MET A 1 22.48 -13.70 -6.71
C MET A 1 22.25 -15.00 -7.46
N GLY A 2 21.98 -16.09 -6.74
CA GLY A 2 21.66 -17.39 -7.30
C GLY A 2 20.23 -17.44 -7.86
N PHE A 3 19.86 -18.51 -8.60
CA PHE A 3 18.49 -18.64 -9.08
C PHE A 3 17.48 -18.81 -7.92
N ARG A 4 17.82 -19.63 -6.92
CA ARG A 4 17.04 -19.84 -5.70
C ARG A 4 17.70 -19.25 -4.45
N GLN A 5 18.95 -18.88 -4.54
CA GLN A 5 19.73 -18.37 -3.41
C GLN A 5 19.56 -16.87 -3.30
N ALA A 6 19.19 -16.41 -2.11
CA ALA A 6 19.10 -15.01 -1.77
C ALA A 6 20.47 -14.38 -1.53
N ASP A 7 20.57 -13.06 -1.76
CA ASP A 7 21.68 -12.27 -1.26
C ASP A 7 21.38 -11.84 0.18
N VAL A 8 22.04 -12.46 1.11
CA VAL A 8 22.00 -12.12 2.55
C VAL A 8 23.37 -11.60 2.98
N PRO A 9 23.47 -10.88 4.10
CA PRO A 9 24.77 -10.50 4.65
C PRO A 9 25.70 -11.71 4.83
N ASP A 10 27.01 -11.48 4.73
CA ASP A 10 28.03 -12.50 4.91
C ASP A 10 28.23 -12.82 6.40
N VAL A 11 27.23 -13.49 6.96
CA VAL A 11 27.20 -13.97 8.35
C VAL A 11 26.63 -15.39 8.36
N ASP A 12 27.06 -16.20 9.30
CA ASP A 12 26.42 -17.49 9.54
C ASP A 12 24.96 -17.23 9.98
N PRO A 13 23.95 -17.74 9.27
CA PRO A 13 22.56 -17.54 9.65
C PRO A 13 22.23 -17.99 11.08
N ALA A 14 22.91 -19.03 11.59
CA ALA A 14 22.73 -19.51 12.96
C ALA A 14 23.32 -18.55 14.02
N GLU A 15 24.27 -17.71 13.65
CA GLU A 15 24.87 -16.71 14.54
C GLU A 15 24.18 -15.33 14.42
N PHE A 16 23.34 -15.14 13.41
CA PHE A 16 22.75 -13.84 13.10
C PHE A 16 21.95 -13.25 14.27
N GLU A 17 21.11 -14.04 14.94
CA GLU A 17 20.32 -13.56 16.07
C GLU A 17 21.15 -13.30 17.34
N LYS A 18 22.40 -13.74 17.42
CA LYS A 18 23.32 -13.46 18.53
C LYS A 18 24.01 -12.08 18.40
N ILE A 19 23.98 -11.47 17.22
CA ILE A 19 24.48 -10.11 17.01
C ILE A 19 23.51 -9.14 17.68
N PRO A 20 23.97 -8.13 18.44
CA PRO A 20 23.10 -7.11 19.02
C PRO A 20 22.18 -6.46 17.99
N THR A 21 20.94 -6.18 18.36
CA THR A 21 19.88 -5.76 17.44
C THR A 21 20.26 -4.56 16.57
N MET A 22 20.84 -3.52 17.17
CA MET A 22 21.22 -2.32 16.40
C MET A 22 22.41 -2.57 15.47
N GLU A 23 23.31 -3.47 15.82
CA GLU A 23 24.40 -3.92 14.93
C GLU A 23 23.85 -4.75 13.77
N ARG A 24 22.86 -5.64 14.02
CA ARG A 24 22.13 -6.36 12.97
C ARG A 24 21.44 -5.39 12.02
N MET A 25 20.74 -4.39 12.56
CA MET A 25 20.06 -3.38 11.74
C MET A 25 21.06 -2.59 10.89
N LYS A 26 22.21 -2.19 11.45
CA LYS A 26 23.31 -1.56 10.69
C LYS A 26 23.80 -2.46 9.56
N LEU A 27 24.09 -3.72 9.87
CA LEU A 27 24.52 -4.72 8.89
C LEU A 27 23.52 -4.88 7.75
N LEU A 28 22.23 -4.97 8.06
CA LEU A 28 21.16 -5.11 7.08
C LEU A 28 20.98 -3.84 6.23
N CYS A 29 21.08 -2.66 6.84
CA CYS A 29 21.02 -1.39 6.11
C CYS A 29 22.20 -1.23 5.14
N LEU A 30 23.43 -1.57 5.57
CA LEU A 30 24.62 -1.55 4.71
C LEU A 30 24.51 -2.58 3.58
N HIS A 31 24.01 -3.78 3.87
CA HIS A 31 23.76 -4.79 2.85
C HIS A 31 22.72 -4.32 1.82
N TRP A 32 21.68 -3.60 2.27
CA TRP A 32 20.66 -3.05 1.38
C TRP A 32 21.23 -2.10 0.34
N VAL A 33 22.22 -1.30 0.69
CA VAL A 33 22.88 -0.37 -0.25
C VAL A 33 23.37 -1.08 -1.51
N ASP A 34 24.02 -2.21 -1.36
CA ASP A 34 24.64 -2.94 -2.48
C ASP A 34 23.71 -3.95 -3.15
N TYR A 35 22.75 -4.53 -2.40
CA TYR A 35 21.96 -5.68 -2.85
C TYR A 35 20.44 -5.47 -2.79
N GLY A 36 19.96 -4.38 -2.17
CA GLY A 36 18.54 -4.17 -1.90
C GLY A 36 17.99 -5.26 -0.97
N PHE A 37 16.76 -5.68 -1.21
CA PHE A 37 16.15 -6.79 -0.47
C PHE A 37 16.92 -8.12 -0.67
N GLY A 38 17.64 -8.26 -1.79
CA GLY A 38 18.42 -9.46 -2.08
C GLY A 38 17.58 -10.66 -2.53
N ALA A 39 16.41 -10.41 -3.08
CA ALA A 39 15.50 -11.46 -3.53
C ALA A 39 16.13 -12.35 -4.61
N PRO A 40 15.98 -13.69 -4.55
CA PRO A 40 16.47 -14.60 -5.57
C PRO A 40 15.86 -14.35 -6.95
N LYS A 41 16.57 -14.73 -8.01
CA LYS A 41 16.07 -14.54 -9.39
C LYS A 41 14.72 -15.18 -9.65
N ILE A 42 14.40 -16.32 -9.01
CA ILE A 42 13.10 -16.99 -9.15
C ILE A 42 11.94 -16.09 -8.69
N MET A 43 12.11 -15.27 -7.64
CA MET A 43 11.08 -14.32 -7.20
C MET A 43 10.82 -13.27 -8.29
N HIS A 44 11.87 -12.70 -8.87
CA HIS A 44 11.73 -11.74 -9.98
C HIS A 44 11.12 -12.39 -11.22
N SER A 45 11.49 -13.64 -11.52
CA SER A 45 10.90 -14.38 -12.64
C SER A 45 9.40 -14.62 -12.46
N LEU A 46 8.98 -15.02 -11.25
CA LEU A 46 7.56 -15.17 -10.91
C LEU A 46 6.80 -13.84 -10.98
N TYR A 47 7.42 -12.77 -10.57
CA TYR A 47 6.84 -11.43 -10.67
C TYR A 47 6.60 -11.03 -12.12
N LEU A 48 7.57 -11.27 -13.01
CA LEU A 48 7.42 -11.04 -14.45
C LEU A 48 6.35 -11.96 -15.08
N VAL A 49 6.35 -13.25 -14.73
CA VAL A 49 5.33 -14.21 -15.21
C VAL A 49 3.93 -13.77 -14.80
N LYS A 50 3.73 -13.29 -13.58
CA LYS A 50 2.44 -12.74 -13.14
C LYS A 50 2.03 -11.51 -13.95
N GLY A 51 2.97 -10.59 -14.21
CA GLY A 51 2.72 -9.41 -15.05
C GLY A 51 2.32 -9.79 -16.47
N LEU A 52 3.02 -10.74 -17.09
CA LEU A 52 2.68 -11.28 -18.41
C LEU A 52 1.32 -11.98 -18.38
N PHE A 53 1.04 -12.78 -17.35
CA PHE A 53 -0.27 -13.42 -17.20
C PHE A 53 -1.40 -12.40 -17.07
N PHE A 54 -1.19 -11.33 -16.30
CA PHE A 54 -2.16 -10.25 -16.17
C PHE A 54 -2.52 -9.62 -17.52
N ILE A 55 -1.51 -9.34 -18.36
CA ILE A 55 -1.69 -8.75 -19.68
C ILE A 55 -2.38 -9.75 -20.62
N ILE A 56 -1.84 -10.97 -20.74
CA ILE A 56 -2.32 -11.97 -21.70
C ILE A 56 -3.72 -12.47 -21.33
N ALA A 57 -3.98 -12.75 -20.06
CA ALA A 57 -5.29 -13.20 -19.63
C ALA A 57 -6.36 -12.12 -19.79
N GLY A 58 -6.03 -10.86 -19.49
CA GLY A 58 -6.91 -9.71 -19.75
C GLY A 58 -7.21 -9.54 -21.23
N TRP A 59 -6.19 -9.58 -22.08
CA TRP A 59 -6.35 -9.51 -23.54
C TRP A 59 -7.23 -10.65 -24.08
N LEU A 60 -6.95 -11.89 -23.72
CA LEU A 60 -7.74 -13.04 -24.15
C LEU A 60 -9.19 -12.95 -23.66
N LEU A 61 -9.39 -12.61 -22.38
CA LEU A 61 -10.71 -12.52 -21.81
C LEU A 61 -11.56 -11.44 -22.50
N ILE A 62 -11.00 -10.26 -22.70
CA ILE A 62 -11.70 -9.15 -23.36
C ILE A 62 -12.02 -9.51 -24.82
N GLY A 63 -11.06 -10.01 -25.59
CA GLY A 63 -11.27 -10.36 -26.99
C GLY A 63 -12.27 -11.48 -27.20
N LEU A 64 -12.18 -12.57 -26.40
CA LEU A 64 -13.08 -13.71 -26.53
C LEU A 64 -14.50 -13.42 -26.07
N THR A 65 -14.71 -12.43 -25.20
CA THR A 65 -16.04 -12.06 -24.68
C THR A 65 -16.65 -10.82 -25.33
N THR A 66 -16.00 -10.25 -26.35
CA THR A 66 -16.47 -9.06 -27.06
C THR A 66 -16.66 -9.37 -28.55
N PRO A 67 -17.87 -9.79 -28.98
CA PRO A 67 -18.19 -9.94 -30.38
C PRO A 67 -17.91 -8.65 -31.16
N GLY A 68 -17.40 -8.78 -32.39
CA GLY A 68 -17.01 -7.64 -33.22
C GLY A 68 -15.60 -7.08 -32.95
N LEU A 69 -14.88 -7.59 -31.91
CA LEU A 69 -13.51 -7.18 -31.62
C LEU A 69 -12.52 -8.30 -32.02
N PRO A 70 -11.78 -8.15 -33.14
CA PRO A 70 -10.82 -9.16 -33.58
C PRO A 70 -9.69 -9.38 -32.57
N LEU A 71 -9.45 -10.63 -32.17
CA LEU A 71 -8.46 -10.93 -31.12
C LEU A 71 -7.03 -10.52 -31.52
N LEU A 72 -6.65 -10.72 -32.78
CA LEU A 72 -5.28 -10.51 -33.26
C LEU A 72 -5.06 -9.13 -33.89
N ASP A 73 -6.11 -8.40 -34.21
CA ASP A 73 -6.01 -7.03 -34.72
C ASP A 73 -6.08 -6.02 -33.56
N LEU A 74 -4.94 -5.77 -32.94
CA LEU A 74 -4.84 -4.80 -31.86
C LEU A 74 -5.15 -3.36 -32.31
N GLY A 75 -5.07 -3.05 -33.60
CA GLY A 75 -5.50 -1.78 -34.15
C GLY A 75 -7.00 -1.54 -33.97
N ALA A 76 -7.81 -2.58 -34.13
CA ALA A 76 -9.26 -2.52 -33.90
C ALA A 76 -9.66 -2.32 -32.43
N TRP A 77 -8.74 -2.52 -31.49
CA TRP A 77 -8.99 -2.27 -30.06
C TRP A 77 -8.80 -0.81 -29.70
N TRP A 78 -8.06 -0.08 -30.53
CA TRP A 78 -7.67 1.29 -30.24
C TRP A 78 -8.86 2.25 -30.34
N GLY A 79 -9.10 2.99 -29.26
CA GLY A 79 -10.26 3.88 -29.20
C GLY A 79 -11.60 3.20 -28.93
N GLU A 80 -11.63 1.90 -28.61
CA GLU A 80 -12.85 1.19 -28.25
C GLU A 80 -13.17 1.31 -26.76
N MET A 81 -14.30 1.97 -26.45
CA MET A 81 -14.72 2.22 -25.08
C MET A 81 -14.98 0.93 -24.27
N ILE A 82 -15.50 -0.13 -24.93
CA ILE A 82 -15.73 -1.41 -24.27
C ILE A 82 -14.42 -2.06 -23.78
N VAL A 83 -13.31 -1.81 -24.48
CA VAL A 83 -11.98 -2.26 -24.05
C VAL A 83 -11.59 -1.55 -22.74
N LEU A 84 -11.85 -0.24 -22.64
CA LEU A 84 -11.60 0.50 -21.39
C LEU A 84 -12.50 -0.02 -20.27
N GLN A 85 -13.79 -0.24 -20.51
CA GLN A 85 -14.73 -0.76 -19.53
C GLN A 85 -14.30 -2.14 -18.99
N LYS A 86 -13.99 -3.08 -19.89
CA LYS A 86 -13.59 -4.45 -19.51
C LYS A 86 -12.19 -4.51 -18.90
N SER A 87 -11.23 -3.74 -19.41
CA SER A 87 -9.89 -3.70 -18.82
C SER A 87 -9.92 -3.15 -17.39
N MET A 88 -10.81 -2.20 -17.10
CA MET A 88 -10.99 -1.68 -15.75
C MET A 88 -11.63 -2.70 -14.81
N LEU A 89 -12.65 -3.43 -15.27
CA LEU A 89 -13.22 -4.54 -14.50
C LEU A 89 -12.17 -5.65 -14.24
N TRP A 90 -11.31 -5.92 -15.22
CA TRP A 90 -10.22 -6.89 -15.08
C TRP A 90 -9.19 -6.48 -14.02
N VAL A 91 -8.71 -5.24 -14.05
CA VAL A 91 -7.73 -4.78 -13.06
C VAL A 91 -8.30 -4.76 -11.64
N VAL A 92 -9.57 -4.39 -11.50
CA VAL A 92 -10.25 -4.41 -10.20
C VAL A 92 -10.44 -5.85 -9.71
N LEU A 93 -10.84 -6.79 -10.58
CA LEU A 93 -10.96 -8.21 -10.24
C LEU A 93 -9.61 -8.79 -9.81
N TRP A 94 -8.54 -8.49 -10.56
CA TRP A 94 -7.17 -8.91 -10.24
C TRP A 94 -6.74 -8.43 -8.85
N SER A 95 -7.05 -7.17 -8.54
CA SER A 95 -6.73 -6.56 -7.26
C SER A 95 -7.60 -7.09 -6.13
N ALA A 96 -8.91 -7.13 -6.32
CA ALA A 96 -9.87 -7.60 -5.31
C ALA A 96 -9.70 -9.07 -4.93
N THR A 97 -9.16 -9.89 -5.84
CA THR A 97 -8.81 -11.30 -5.54
C THR A 97 -7.47 -11.47 -4.84
N GLY A 98 -6.64 -10.41 -4.76
CA GLY A 98 -5.30 -10.46 -4.17
C GLY A 98 -4.23 -11.08 -5.07
N PHE A 99 -4.51 -11.30 -6.37
CA PHE A 99 -3.50 -11.78 -7.32
C PHE A 99 -2.36 -10.78 -7.54
N ASN A 100 -2.58 -9.50 -7.25
CA ASN A 100 -1.60 -8.43 -7.34
C ASN A 100 -0.51 -8.48 -6.26
N GLU A 101 -0.71 -9.22 -5.16
CA GLU A 101 0.21 -9.22 -4.03
C GLU A 101 1.59 -9.80 -4.38
N SER A 102 2.63 -9.18 -3.84
CA SER A 102 4.01 -9.60 -4.03
C SER A 102 4.40 -10.80 -3.16
N TRP A 103 3.63 -11.12 -2.11
CA TRP A 103 3.94 -12.23 -1.22
C TRP A 103 4.02 -13.59 -1.94
N GLY A 104 3.21 -13.82 -2.96
CA GLY A 104 3.30 -15.04 -3.77
C GLY A 104 4.72 -15.28 -4.32
N PRO A 105 5.31 -14.35 -5.09
CA PRO A 105 6.69 -14.44 -5.54
C PRO A 105 7.72 -14.57 -4.41
N LEU A 106 7.55 -13.87 -3.28
CA LEU A 106 8.42 -14.01 -2.11
C LEU A 106 8.40 -15.43 -1.52
N ALA A 107 7.28 -16.13 -1.64
CA ALA A 107 7.11 -17.52 -1.22
C ALA A 107 7.31 -18.54 -2.36
N PHE A 108 7.91 -18.15 -3.49
CA PHE A 108 8.09 -18.95 -4.71
C PHE A 108 6.78 -19.50 -5.27
N LYS A 109 5.68 -18.77 -5.11
CA LYS A 109 4.35 -19.16 -5.56
C LYS A 109 3.73 -18.06 -6.42
N PHE A 110 2.76 -18.46 -7.24
CA PHE A 110 1.99 -17.48 -8.02
C PHE A 110 1.07 -16.63 -7.12
N THR A 111 0.44 -17.27 -6.14
CA THR A 111 -0.36 -16.59 -5.09
C THR A 111 0.07 -17.06 -3.70
N PRO A 112 0.00 -16.21 -2.67
CA PRO A 112 0.29 -16.63 -1.31
C PRO A 112 -0.78 -17.62 -0.81
N ASN A 113 -0.42 -18.45 0.17
CA ASN A 113 -1.37 -19.40 0.78
C ASN A 113 -2.43 -18.72 1.63
N THR A 114 -2.14 -17.51 2.12
CA THR A 114 -2.86 -16.85 3.20
C THR A 114 -3.62 -15.60 2.77
N ALA A 115 -3.39 -15.10 1.55
CA ALA A 115 -3.84 -13.75 1.17
C ALA A 115 -5.00 -13.75 0.17
N GLY A 116 -5.60 -12.57 0.04
CA GLY A 116 -6.62 -12.27 -0.94
C GLY A 116 -7.90 -13.07 -0.73
N TYR A 117 -8.47 -13.55 -1.82
CA TYR A 117 -9.73 -14.28 -1.80
C TYR A 117 -9.70 -15.49 -0.85
N ARG A 118 -8.57 -16.18 -0.70
CA ARG A 118 -8.43 -17.33 0.20
C ARG A 118 -8.68 -16.99 1.66
N TYR A 119 -8.36 -15.77 2.05
CA TYR A 119 -8.61 -15.25 3.39
C TYR A 119 -10.06 -14.73 3.53
N TRP A 120 -10.52 -13.96 2.54
CA TRP A 120 -11.80 -13.23 2.66
C TRP A 120 -13.05 -14.08 2.40
N ILE A 121 -12.93 -15.28 1.81
CA ILE A 121 -14.05 -16.23 1.71
C ILE A 121 -14.24 -17.08 2.99
N ARG A 122 -13.41 -16.88 4.02
CA ARG A 122 -13.47 -17.65 5.28
C ARG A 122 -14.13 -16.84 6.37
N THR A 123 -15.16 -17.40 6.98
CA THR A 123 -15.73 -16.87 8.24
C THR A 123 -14.75 -17.06 9.39
N GLY A 124 -14.87 -16.24 10.45
CA GLY A 124 -13.97 -16.29 11.60
C GLY A 124 -12.67 -15.50 11.43
N THR A 125 -12.26 -15.17 10.21
CA THR A 125 -11.08 -14.34 9.95
C THR A 125 -11.29 -12.89 10.38
N LEU A 126 -10.18 -12.17 10.58
CA LEU A 126 -10.22 -10.78 11.03
C LEU A 126 -10.92 -9.88 10.01
N ARG A 127 -11.85 -9.08 10.50
CA ARG A 127 -12.59 -8.06 9.76
C ARG A 127 -12.40 -6.71 10.42
N LEU A 128 -12.14 -5.68 9.63
CA LEU A 128 -11.88 -4.34 10.14
C LEU A 128 -12.94 -3.34 9.66
N PRO A 129 -14.00 -3.09 10.43
CA PRO A 129 -14.96 -2.05 10.12
C PRO A 129 -14.31 -0.66 10.24
N PRO A 130 -14.62 0.30 9.34
CA PRO A 130 -14.03 1.65 9.40
C PRO A 130 -14.50 2.45 10.63
N TRP A 131 -15.73 2.22 11.09
CA TRP A 131 -16.33 2.90 12.23
C TRP A 131 -17.02 1.90 13.16
N PRO A 132 -16.24 1.15 13.97
CA PRO A 132 -16.79 0.10 14.84
C PRO A 132 -17.86 0.65 15.77
N GLY A 133 -19.00 -0.03 15.83
CA GLY A 133 -20.12 0.33 16.73
C GLY A 133 -20.89 1.62 16.38
N LYS A 134 -20.43 2.43 15.41
CA LYS A 134 -21.11 3.68 15.01
C LYS A 134 -22.20 3.45 13.95
N ILE A 135 -22.10 2.41 13.15
CA ILE A 135 -23.05 2.07 12.10
C ILE A 135 -23.75 0.77 12.48
N PRO A 136 -25.08 0.68 12.44
CA PRO A 136 -25.81 -0.55 12.73
C PRO A 136 -25.31 -1.72 11.87
N LEU A 137 -25.25 -2.92 12.43
CA LEU A 137 -24.86 -4.18 11.78
C LEU A 137 -23.39 -4.24 11.29
N THR A 138 -22.55 -3.26 11.65
CA THR A 138 -21.14 -3.25 11.25
C THR A 138 -20.18 -3.57 12.39
N GLY A 139 -20.64 -3.71 13.61
CA GLY A 139 -19.80 -4.01 14.79
C GLY A 139 -19.07 -5.37 14.70
N GLY A 140 -18.09 -5.54 15.59
CA GLY A 140 -17.30 -6.75 15.70
C GLY A 140 -16.09 -6.81 14.75
N ASP A 141 -15.14 -7.67 15.11
CA ASP A 141 -13.83 -7.86 14.48
C ASP A 141 -13.72 -9.17 13.69
N GLU A 142 -14.84 -9.91 13.59
CA GLU A 142 -14.90 -11.21 12.95
C GLU A 142 -15.72 -11.16 11.65
N ARG A 143 -15.19 -11.82 10.59
CA ARG A 143 -15.89 -11.98 9.31
C ARG A 143 -17.00 -13.00 9.43
N LYS A 144 -18.22 -12.59 9.14
CA LYS A 144 -19.43 -13.41 9.16
C LYS A 144 -19.80 -13.86 7.74
N ALA A 145 -20.74 -14.81 7.63
CA ALA A 145 -21.22 -15.29 6.33
C ALA A 145 -21.72 -14.16 5.41
N ILE A 146 -22.36 -13.12 5.98
CA ILE A 146 -22.81 -11.96 5.19
C ILE A 146 -21.63 -11.22 4.53
N ASP A 147 -20.48 -11.11 5.20
CA ASP A 147 -19.30 -10.45 4.65
C ASP A 147 -18.72 -11.25 3.48
N VAL A 148 -18.75 -12.59 3.59
CA VAL A 148 -18.37 -13.50 2.50
C VAL A 148 -19.29 -13.35 1.31
N TRP A 149 -20.63 -13.31 1.51
CA TRP A 149 -21.59 -13.13 0.42
C TRP A 149 -21.49 -11.77 -0.25
N LEU A 150 -21.23 -10.70 0.51
CA LEU A 150 -20.99 -9.36 -0.05
C LEU A 150 -19.72 -9.35 -0.92
N TYR A 151 -18.65 -9.99 -0.45
CA TYR A 151 -17.41 -10.13 -1.21
C TYR A 151 -17.61 -10.96 -2.49
N LEU A 152 -18.30 -12.09 -2.40
CA LEU A 152 -18.62 -12.91 -3.57
C LEU A 152 -19.53 -12.17 -4.56
N GLY A 153 -20.51 -11.39 -4.08
CA GLY A 153 -21.36 -10.54 -4.91
C GLY A 153 -20.55 -9.46 -5.66
N MET A 154 -19.58 -8.85 -4.98
CA MET A 154 -18.66 -7.91 -5.60
C MET A 154 -17.84 -8.58 -6.73
N LEU A 155 -17.23 -9.74 -6.48
CA LEU A 155 -16.50 -10.49 -7.49
C LEU A 155 -17.40 -10.95 -8.65
N ALA A 156 -18.59 -11.45 -8.35
CA ALA A 156 -19.54 -11.91 -9.36
C ALA A 156 -19.98 -10.78 -10.29
N SER A 157 -20.16 -9.56 -9.78
CA SER A 157 -20.48 -8.38 -10.58
C SER A 157 -19.34 -8.03 -11.56
N LEU A 158 -18.09 -8.11 -11.12
CA LEU A 158 -16.93 -7.88 -11.97
C LEU A 158 -16.81 -8.95 -13.06
N VAL A 159 -16.95 -10.23 -12.69
CA VAL A 159 -16.92 -11.35 -13.65
C VAL A 159 -18.07 -11.23 -14.65
N ALA A 160 -19.29 -10.89 -14.20
CA ALA A 160 -20.42 -10.69 -15.10
C ALA A 160 -20.13 -9.61 -16.15
N GLY A 161 -19.64 -8.44 -15.72
CA GLY A 161 -19.25 -7.39 -16.67
C GLY A 161 -18.16 -7.83 -17.66
N LEU A 162 -17.21 -8.65 -17.23
CA LEU A 162 -16.14 -9.17 -18.11
C LEU A 162 -16.66 -10.15 -19.17
N VAL A 163 -17.63 -11.01 -18.82
CA VAL A 163 -18.11 -12.05 -19.74
C VAL A 163 -19.29 -11.60 -20.62
N LEU A 164 -19.98 -10.56 -20.23
CA LEU A 164 -21.10 -10.02 -21.01
C LEU A 164 -20.61 -9.43 -22.34
N PRO A 165 -21.33 -9.67 -23.46
CA PRO A 165 -21.09 -8.97 -24.71
C PRO A 165 -21.49 -7.50 -24.56
N GLY A 166 -20.91 -6.65 -25.43
CA GLY A 166 -21.40 -5.28 -25.58
C GLY A 166 -22.80 -5.23 -26.16
N GLN A 167 -23.49 -4.14 -25.89
CA GLN A 167 -24.86 -3.85 -26.34
C GLN A 167 -24.90 -2.47 -26.99
N GLN A 168 -25.84 -2.30 -27.92
CA GLN A 168 -26.10 -1.00 -28.56
C GLN A 168 -26.92 -0.14 -27.60
N THR A 169 -26.23 0.45 -26.60
CA THR A 169 -26.81 1.42 -25.66
C THR A 169 -26.91 2.81 -26.28
N ALA A 170 -27.54 3.77 -25.60
CA ALA A 170 -27.63 5.14 -26.12
C ALA A 170 -26.26 5.83 -26.32
N ALA A 171 -25.25 5.45 -25.53
CA ALA A 171 -23.88 5.96 -25.64
C ALA A 171 -22.99 5.15 -26.61
N ALA A 172 -23.48 4.04 -27.19
CA ALA A 172 -22.68 3.22 -28.10
C ALA A 172 -22.42 3.96 -29.42
N TYR A 173 -21.18 3.92 -29.91
CA TYR A 173 -20.74 4.57 -31.13
C TYR A 173 -20.00 3.64 -32.08
N SER A 174 -19.79 2.39 -31.68
CA SER A 174 -19.10 1.36 -32.45
C SER A 174 -19.84 0.05 -32.45
N GLU A 175 -19.47 -0.89 -33.37
CA GLU A 175 -20.11 -2.18 -33.50
C GLU A 175 -20.05 -3.04 -32.23
N PRO A 176 -18.91 -3.14 -31.51
CA PRO A 176 -18.85 -3.87 -30.26
C PRO A 176 -19.81 -3.37 -29.17
N GLY A 177 -20.26 -2.12 -29.26
CA GLY A 177 -21.16 -1.50 -28.30
C GLY A 177 -20.51 -1.26 -26.94
N LEU A 178 -21.36 -1.14 -25.89
CA LEU A 178 -20.91 -0.88 -24.51
C LEU A 178 -21.51 -1.92 -23.56
N LEU A 179 -20.90 -2.08 -22.40
CA LEU A 179 -21.48 -2.91 -21.34
C LEU A 179 -22.77 -2.28 -20.79
N PRO A 180 -23.77 -3.11 -20.41
CA PRO A 180 -24.97 -2.60 -19.76
C PRO A 180 -24.64 -2.00 -18.38
N MET A 181 -25.52 -1.14 -17.88
CA MET A 181 -25.35 -0.42 -16.61
C MET A 181 -25.18 -1.33 -15.39
N TRP A 182 -25.92 -2.45 -15.34
CA TRP A 182 -26.13 -3.19 -14.09
C TRP A 182 -24.86 -3.81 -13.45
N PRO A 183 -23.84 -4.33 -14.18
CA PRO A 183 -22.66 -4.88 -13.52
C PRO A 183 -21.87 -3.82 -12.74
N PHE A 184 -21.79 -2.61 -13.29
CA PHE A 184 -21.13 -1.48 -12.63
C PHE A 184 -21.85 -1.05 -11.37
N ILE A 185 -23.18 -0.87 -11.47
CA ILE A 185 -23.99 -0.43 -10.32
C ILE A 185 -24.03 -1.51 -9.23
N ALA A 186 -24.14 -2.79 -9.61
CA ALA A 186 -24.08 -3.90 -8.66
C ALA A 186 -22.71 -3.94 -7.95
N PHE A 187 -21.60 -3.82 -8.70
CA PHE A 187 -20.26 -3.75 -8.13
C PHE A 187 -20.14 -2.60 -7.11
N ILE A 188 -20.52 -1.37 -7.50
CA ILE A 188 -20.44 -0.20 -6.61
C ILE A 188 -21.30 -0.39 -5.36
N ALA A 189 -22.51 -0.94 -5.50
CA ALA A 189 -23.39 -1.22 -4.36
C ALA A 189 -22.75 -2.23 -3.38
N PHE A 190 -22.23 -3.36 -3.88
CA PHE A 190 -21.52 -4.34 -3.05
C PHE A 190 -20.26 -3.74 -2.42
N GLN A 191 -19.47 -2.98 -3.18
CA GLN A 191 -18.26 -2.32 -2.70
C GLN A 191 -18.55 -1.34 -1.57
N LEU A 192 -19.57 -0.49 -1.68
CA LEU A 192 -19.95 0.47 -0.64
C LEU A 192 -20.41 -0.23 0.64
N VAL A 193 -21.29 -1.25 0.52
CA VAL A 193 -21.74 -2.02 1.69
C VAL A 193 -20.57 -2.76 2.33
N MET A 194 -19.68 -3.34 1.52
CA MET A 194 -18.44 -3.96 2.01
C MET A 194 -17.57 -2.93 2.74
N GLY A 195 -17.42 -1.72 2.20
CA GLY A 195 -16.64 -0.63 2.80
C GLY A 195 -17.13 -0.22 4.19
N LEU A 196 -18.43 -0.30 4.46
CA LEU A 196 -19.00 -0.05 5.77
C LEU A 196 -18.72 -1.18 6.78
N ARG A 197 -18.48 -2.39 6.29
CA ARG A 197 -18.30 -3.59 7.12
C ARG A 197 -16.84 -4.04 7.25
N ASP A 198 -16.07 -3.98 6.15
CA ASP A 198 -14.68 -4.41 6.09
C ASP A 198 -13.86 -3.50 5.18
N LYS A 199 -13.14 -2.58 5.78
CA LYS A 199 -12.30 -1.64 5.03
C LYS A 199 -11.16 -2.34 4.26
N VAL A 200 -10.72 -3.54 4.66
CA VAL A 200 -9.62 -4.25 3.98
C VAL A 200 -10.06 -4.74 2.60
N ALA A 201 -11.15 -5.49 2.52
CA ALA A 201 -11.70 -5.96 1.25
C ALA A 201 -12.16 -4.78 0.35
N PHE A 202 -12.69 -3.71 0.95
CA PHE A 202 -13.02 -2.47 0.25
C PHE A 202 -11.78 -1.84 -0.39
N LEU A 203 -10.71 -1.64 0.36
CA LEU A 203 -9.48 -1.02 -0.14
C LEU A 203 -8.77 -1.89 -1.16
N ALA A 204 -8.84 -3.22 -1.03
CA ALA A 204 -8.29 -4.15 -2.01
C ALA A 204 -8.95 -4.04 -3.39
N SER A 205 -10.20 -3.58 -3.47
CA SER A 205 -10.88 -3.28 -4.74
C SER A 205 -10.54 -1.92 -5.36
N ARG A 206 -9.56 -1.19 -4.78
CA ARG A 206 -9.03 0.09 -5.29
C ARG A 206 -10.11 1.17 -5.52
N PRO A 207 -10.96 1.47 -4.53
CA PRO A 207 -12.07 2.42 -4.71
C PRO A 207 -11.58 3.82 -5.11
N GLU A 208 -10.50 4.30 -4.53
CA GLU A 208 -9.94 5.63 -4.78
C GLU A 208 -9.39 5.80 -6.20
N GLN A 209 -9.08 4.70 -6.88
CA GLN A 209 -8.56 4.72 -8.25
C GLN A 209 -9.65 4.52 -9.31
N TYR A 210 -10.60 3.61 -9.06
CA TYR A 210 -11.46 3.10 -10.12
C TYR A 210 -12.94 3.31 -9.91
N SER A 211 -13.44 3.51 -8.67
CA SER A 211 -14.88 3.51 -8.42
C SER A 211 -15.62 4.64 -9.11
N VAL A 212 -15.03 5.85 -9.21
CA VAL A 212 -15.66 6.97 -9.89
C VAL A 212 -15.79 6.72 -11.40
N MET A 213 -14.77 6.10 -12.02
CA MET A 213 -14.84 5.72 -13.44
C MET A 213 -15.88 4.63 -13.67
N LEU A 214 -15.89 3.57 -12.84
CA LEU A 214 -16.88 2.49 -12.94
C LEU A 214 -18.30 2.98 -12.72
N LEU A 215 -18.51 3.91 -11.77
CA LEU A 215 -19.80 4.55 -11.57
C LEU A 215 -20.23 5.34 -12.81
N ALA A 216 -19.32 6.13 -13.39
CA ALA A 216 -19.59 6.88 -14.61
C ALA A 216 -19.93 5.95 -15.78
N PHE A 217 -19.22 4.85 -15.97
CA PHE A 217 -19.52 3.84 -16.99
C PHE A 217 -20.94 3.26 -16.81
N GLY A 218 -21.34 3.00 -15.57
CA GLY A 218 -22.70 2.53 -15.30
C GLY A 218 -23.77 3.59 -15.59
N VAL A 219 -23.61 4.79 -15.04
CA VAL A 219 -24.64 5.83 -15.10
C VAL A 219 -24.78 6.43 -16.50
N LEU A 220 -23.66 6.68 -17.20
CA LEU A 220 -23.64 7.42 -18.47
C LEU A 220 -23.88 6.54 -19.71
N THR A 221 -23.88 5.22 -19.59
CA THR A 221 -24.06 4.30 -20.72
C THR A 221 -25.41 4.45 -21.45
N ASN A 222 -26.42 4.98 -20.77
CA ASN A 222 -27.77 5.19 -21.33
C ASN A 222 -28.02 6.62 -21.85
N TYR A 223 -26.99 7.47 -21.94
CA TYR A 223 -27.11 8.84 -22.47
C TYR A 223 -26.41 8.94 -23.83
N ALA A 224 -27.01 9.67 -24.77
CA ALA A 224 -26.48 9.79 -26.14
C ALA A 224 -25.05 10.35 -26.21
N ALA A 225 -24.71 11.34 -25.37
CA ALA A 225 -23.37 11.90 -25.26
C ALA A 225 -22.48 11.13 -24.24
N GLY A 226 -22.98 10.05 -23.67
CA GLY A 226 -22.35 9.38 -22.53
C GLY A 226 -20.95 8.84 -22.81
N HIS A 227 -20.61 8.49 -24.05
CA HIS A 227 -19.26 8.01 -24.38
C HIS A 227 -18.20 9.11 -24.18
N VAL A 228 -18.45 10.35 -24.61
CA VAL A 228 -17.53 11.47 -24.37
C VAL A 228 -17.43 11.77 -22.89
N ASP A 229 -18.57 11.81 -22.19
CA ASP A 229 -18.62 12.08 -20.76
C ASP A 229 -17.87 11.03 -19.93
N MET A 230 -18.01 9.73 -20.26
CA MET A 230 -17.26 8.65 -19.63
C MET A 230 -15.74 8.81 -19.79
N ILE A 231 -15.30 9.18 -21.00
CA ILE A 231 -13.88 9.41 -21.30
C ILE A 231 -13.34 10.61 -20.54
N VAL A 232 -14.10 11.71 -20.48
CA VAL A 232 -13.73 12.90 -19.70
C VAL A 232 -13.58 12.56 -18.22
N VAL A 233 -14.56 11.83 -17.66
CA VAL A 233 -14.46 11.35 -16.25
C VAL A 233 -13.26 10.46 -16.05
N ALA A 234 -12.96 9.53 -16.97
CA ALA A 234 -11.78 8.68 -16.90
C ALA A 234 -10.47 9.49 -16.92
N LYS A 235 -10.34 10.48 -17.79
CA LYS A 235 -9.18 11.38 -17.83
C LYS A 235 -8.99 12.14 -16.53
N ILE A 236 -10.06 12.69 -15.96
CA ILE A 236 -10.02 13.42 -14.69
C ILE A 236 -9.63 12.47 -13.54
N ALA A 237 -10.17 11.27 -13.50
CA ALA A 237 -9.87 10.30 -12.45
C ALA A 237 -8.41 9.81 -12.54
N ILE A 238 -7.89 9.52 -13.74
CA ILE A 238 -6.48 9.17 -13.94
C ILE A 238 -5.57 10.33 -13.53
N PHE A 239 -5.91 11.55 -13.94
CA PHE A 239 -5.21 12.75 -13.51
C PHE A 239 -5.20 12.88 -11.97
N ALA A 240 -6.33 12.65 -11.30
CA ALA A 240 -6.44 12.73 -9.84
C ALA A 240 -5.55 11.70 -9.12
N VAL A 241 -5.37 10.51 -9.68
CA VAL A 241 -4.44 9.50 -9.13
C VAL A 241 -2.98 9.99 -9.21
N TRP A 242 -2.55 10.49 -10.36
CA TRP A 242 -1.20 11.03 -10.53
C TRP A 242 -0.96 12.26 -9.65
N TRP A 243 -1.93 13.17 -9.57
CA TRP A 243 -1.85 14.35 -8.72
C TRP A 243 -1.88 14.02 -7.23
N GLY A 244 -2.65 13.01 -6.82
CA GLY A 244 -2.63 12.48 -5.46
C GLY A 244 -1.26 11.89 -5.10
N ALA A 245 -0.65 11.17 -6.05
CA ALA A 245 0.71 10.65 -5.90
C ALA A 245 1.75 11.80 -5.79
N PHE A 246 1.64 12.82 -6.64
CA PHE A 246 2.46 14.04 -6.55
C PHE A 246 2.34 14.70 -5.18
N LEU A 247 1.13 15.00 -4.70
CA LEU A 247 0.90 15.64 -3.41
C LEU A 247 1.54 14.85 -2.26
N SER A 248 1.46 13.53 -2.30
CA SER A 248 2.04 12.66 -1.29
C SER A 248 3.57 12.71 -1.25
N LYS A 249 4.22 13.09 -2.35
CA LYS A 249 5.69 13.12 -2.53
C LYS A 249 6.36 14.47 -2.28
N ILE A 250 5.58 15.51 -1.98
CA ILE A 250 6.12 16.85 -1.72
C ILE A 250 6.99 16.89 -0.45
N GLY A 251 6.67 16.07 0.56
CA GLY A 251 7.33 16.07 1.87
C GLY A 251 8.75 15.51 1.87
N HIS A 252 9.43 15.71 2.99
CA HIS A 252 10.82 15.28 3.22
C HIS A 252 11.00 13.74 3.21
N HIS A 253 9.92 12.97 3.38
CA HIS A 253 9.94 11.50 3.43
C HIS A 253 10.30 10.85 2.10
N PHE A 254 10.09 11.55 0.97
CA PHE A 254 10.20 10.92 -0.34
C PHE A 254 11.66 10.67 -0.77
N THR A 255 12.59 11.54 -0.39
CA THR A 255 14.01 11.36 -0.76
C THR A 255 14.61 10.05 -0.25
N PRO A 256 14.54 9.68 1.04
CA PRO A 256 15.06 8.40 1.52
C PRO A 256 14.30 7.20 0.93
N THR A 257 13.03 7.36 0.61
CA THR A 257 12.25 6.30 -0.04
C THR A 257 12.76 6.02 -1.45
N VAL A 258 12.98 7.06 -2.27
CA VAL A 258 13.54 6.91 -3.62
C VAL A 258 14.94 6.30 -3.57
N GLN A 259 15.80 6.76 -2.67
CA GLN A 259 17.13 6.20 -2.43
C GLN A 259 17.06 4.69 -2.17
N THR A 260 16.21 4.27 -1.25
CA THR A 260 16.05 2.87 -0.85
C THR A 260 15.49 2.01 -1.99
N MET A 261 14.55 2.55 -2.75
CA MET A 261 13.92 1.84 -3.87
C MET A 261 14.85 1.71 -5.08
N LEU A 262 15.59 2.75 -5.42
CA LEU A 262 16.58 2.69 -6.50
C LEU A 262 17.70 1.66 -6.23
N THR A 263 18.06 1.48 -4.97
CA THR A 263 19.02 0.44 -4.57
C THR A 263 18.41 -0.96 -4.52
N ASN A 264 17.08 -1.08 -4.40
CA ASN A 264 16.37 -2.35 -4.49
C ASN A 264 16.17 -2.84 -5.94
N SER A 265 16.31 -1.98 -6.93
CA SER A 265 16.03 -2.33 -8.32
C SER A 265 16.88 -3.50 -8.82
N PRO A 266 16.28 -4.57 -9.37
CA PRO A 266 17.02 -5.69 -9.94
C PRO A 266 17.75 -5.33 -11.23
N ILE A 267 17.40 -4.21 -11.88
CA ILE A 267 18.03 -3.72 -13.11
C ILE A 267 19.31 -2.94 -12.77
N ASN A 268 19.29 -2.16 -11.71
CA ASN A 268 20.46 -1.41 -11.26
C ASN A 268 21.47 -2.33 -10.54
N LYS A 269 22.41 -2.91 -11.29
CA LYS A 269 23.46 -3.80 -10.75
C LYS A 269 24.76 -3.05 -10.41
N SER A 270 24.86 -1.78 -10.72
CA SER A 270 26.06 -0.98 -10.46
C SER A 270 26.14 -0.58 -8.98
N LYS A 271 27.08 -1.17 -8.24
CA LYS A 271 27.34 -0.77 -6.85
C LYS A 271 27.73 0.71 -6.74
N THR A 272 28.50 1.21 -7.71
CA THR A 272 28.89 2.63 -7.75
C THR A 272 27.66 3.53 -7.83
N LEU A 273 26.71 3.24 -8.72
CA LEU A 273 25.49 4.03 -8.85
C LEU A 273 24.58 3.91 -7.61
N ARG A 274 24.47 2.71 -7.03
CA ARG A 274 23.72 2.50 -5.78
C ARG A 274 24.32 3.32 -4.64
N ARG A 275 25.64 3.25 -4.44
CA ARG A 275 26.33 4.00 -3.39
C ARG A 275 26.29 5.50 -3.60
N ALA A 276 26.27 5.99 -4.86
CA ALA A 276 26.15 7.41 -5.18
C ALA A 276 24.81 8.03 -4.72
N LEU A 277 23.79 7.22 -4.42
CA LEU A 277 22.53 7.69 -3.85
C LEU A 277 22.65 8.03 -2.35
N TYR A 278 23.73 7.61 -1.69
CA TYR A 278 24.03 7.90 -0.29
C TYR A 278 25.16 8.92 -0.18
N ARG A 279 25.26 9.62 0.94
CA ARG A 279 26.30 10.65 1.09
C ARG A 279 27.71 10.09 1.17
N ASN A 280 27.93 9.06 2.00
CA ASN A 280 29.24 8.44 2.17
C ASN A 280 29.14 7.01 2.74
N VAL A 281 29.09 6.01 1.88
CA VAL A 281 28.99 4.60 2.31
C VAL A 281 30.38 4.08 2.71
N PRO A 282 30.55 3.42 3.86
CA PRO A 282 29.53 2.92 4.79
C PRO A 282 29.16 3.84 5.97
N GLU A 283 29.80 4.99 6.13
CA GLU A 283 29.74 5.83 7.33
C GLU A 283 28.45 6.66 7.40
N ASP A 284 27.92 7.08 6.24
CA ASP A 284 26.76 7.95 6.16
C ASP A 284 25.79 7.47 5.08
N LEU A 285 24.66 6.85 5.51
CA LEU A 285 23.59 6.38 4.64
C LEU A 285 22.48 7.41 4.42
N LEU A 286 22.67 8.66 4.82
CA LEU A 286 21.69 9.69 4.50
C LEU A 286 21.66 9.99 3.00
N PRO A 287 20.54 10.50 2.45
CA PRO A 287 20.39 10.73 1.03
C PRO A 287 21.41 11.73 0.46
N SER A 288 21.97 11.40 -0.68
CA SER A 288 22.82 12.30 -1.46
C SER A 288 22.01 13.35 -2.22
N ARG A 289 22.71 14.35 -2.82
CA ARG A 289 22.09 15.30 -3.75
C ARG A 289 21.49 14.61 -4.97
N LEU A 290 22.10 13.50 -5.43
CA LEU A 290 21.56 12.70 -6.53
C LEU A 290 20.24 12.06 -6.14
N ALA A 291 20.12 11.48 -4.95
CA ALA A 291 18.85 10.93 -4.46
C ALA A 291 17.76 12.01 -4.38
N TRP A 292 18.10 13.20 -3.87
CA TRP A 292 17.18 14.33 -3.84
C TRP A 292 16.71 14.74 -5.24
N PHE A 293 17.63 14.84 -6.20
CA PHE A 293 17.30 15.16 -7.60
C PHE A 293 16.37 14.11 -8.22
N CYS A 294 16.69 12.82 -8.03
CA CYS A 294 15.84 11.72 -8.51
C CYS A 294 14.43 11.77 -7.89
N ALA A 295 14.33 12.08 -6.59
CA ALA A 295 13.05 12.16 -5.90
C ALA A 295 12.21 13.36 -6.35
N HIS A 296 12.75 14.57 -6.25
CA HIS A 296 11.94 15.78 -6.38
C HIS A 296 11.90 16.34 -7.79
N VAL A 297 12.97 16.20 -8.58
CA VAL A 297 12.96 16.69 -9.97
C VAL A 297 12.40 15.62 -10.92
N LEU A 298 12.98 14.42 -10.93
CA LEU A 298 12.53 13.35 -11.84
C LEU A 298 11.25 12.66 -11.37
N GLY A 299 10.98 12.61 -10.08
CA GLY A 299 9.75 12.06 -9.52
C GLY A 299 8.65 13.11 -9.39
N THR A 300 8.75 13.97 -8.36
CA THR A 300 7.66 14.88 -7.96
C THR A 300 7.25 15.87 -9.06
N VAL A 301 8.23 16.58 -9.69
CA VAL A 301 7.92 17.60 -10.72
C VAL A 301 7.31 16.97 -11.96
N VAL A 302 7.76 15.78 -12.35
CA VAL A 302 7.22 15.05 -13.49
C VAL A 302 5.76 14.65 -13.26
N GLU A 303 5.43 14.09 -12.09
CA GLU A 303 4.05 13.73 -11.73
C GLU A 303 3.13 14.95 -11.58
N PHE A 304 3.69 16.14 -11.39
CA PHE A 304 2.94 17.39 -11.41
C PHE A 304 2.65 17.86 -12.83
N LEU A 305 3.69 17.99 -13.67
CA LEU A 305 3.59 18.68 -14.97
C LEU A 305 2.99 17.81 -16.08
N VAL A 306 3.46 16.56 -16.22
CA VAL A 306 3.09 15.73 -17.38
C VAL A 306 1.60 15.38 -17.39
N PRO A 307 0.94 15.06 -16.27
CA PRO A 307 -0.51 14.87 -16.26
C PRO A 307 -1.31 16.11 -16.64
N ILE A 308 -0.86 17.32 -16.29
CA ILE A 308 -1.50 18.58 -16.74
C ILE A 308 -1.40 18.70 -18.26
N VAL A 309 -0.22 18.44 -18.80
CA VAL A 309 -0.01 18.46 -20.25
C VAL A 309 -0.93 17.46 -20.94
N LEU A 310 -1.01 16.22 -20.45
CA LEU A 310 -1.88 15.18 -21.02
C LEU A 310 -3.36 15.56 -20.96
N LEU A 311 -3.81 16.15 -19.86
CA LEU A 311 -5.22 16.48 -19.67
C LEU A 311 -5.69 17.61 -20.59
N PHE A 312 -4.82 18.60 -20.90
CA PHE A 312 -5.23 19.84 -21.55
C PHE A 312 -4.65 20.04 -22.95
N THR A 313 -3.68 19.24 -23.41
CA THR A 313 -3.07 19.46 -24.72
C THR A 313 -3.98 19.02 -25.86
N THR A 314 -4.14 19.90 -26.87
CA THR A 314 -4.77 19.60 -28.15
C THR A 314 -3.73 19.47 -29.27
N ASN A 315 -2.44 19.50 -28.96
CA ASN A 315 -1.36 19.23 -29.89
C ASN A 315 -0.99 17.75 -29.86
N TRP A 316 -1.19 17.03 -30.96
CA TRP A 316 -0.94 15.60 -31.07
C TRP A 316 0.49 15.18 -30.71
N VAL A 317 1.49 15.93 -31.21
CA VAL A 317 2.90 15.58 -30.91
C VAL A 317 3.21 15.68 -29.42
N VAL A 318 2.71 16.74 -28.78
CA VAL A 318 2.87 16.93 -27.32
C VAL A 318 2.17 15.82 -26.55
N ALA A 319 0.96 15.44 -26.98
CA ALA A 319 0.21 14.33 -26.34
C ALA A 319 0.97 13.00 -26.45
N VAL A 320 1.49 12.68 -27.64
CA VAL A 320 2.29 11.45 -27.88
C VAL A 320 3.54 11.43 -26.99
N LEU A 321 4.30 12.53 -26.94
CA LEU A 321 5.50 12.60 -26.11
C LEU A 321 5.17 12.46 -24.62
N ALA A 322 4.12 13.10 -24.14
CA ALA A 322 3.69 13.03 -22.75
C ALA A 322 3.16 11.63 -22.38
N ALA A 323 2.35 11.01 -23.25
CA ALA A 323 1.84 9.65 -23.04
C ALA A 323 2.97 8.62 -23.06
N ALA A 324 3.90 8.70 -24.01
CA ALA A 324 5.08 7.85 -24.07
C ALA A 324 5.96 8.00 -22.81
N PHE A 325 6.15 9.24 -22.36
CA PHE A 325 6.88 9.51 -21.14
C PHE A 325 6.21 8.83 -19.92
N MET A 326 4.89 9.01 -19.74
CA MET A 326 4.17 8.38 -18.62
C MET A 326 4.21 6.84 -18.70
N THR A 327 4.10 6.26 -19.90
CA THR A 327 4.26 4.82 -20.08
C THR A 327 5.64 4.33 -19.64
N CYS A 328 6.71 5.03 -20.09
CA CYS A 328 8.07 4.73 -19.67
C CYS A 328 8.29 4.94 -18.16
N PHE A 329 7.66 5.96 -17.58
CA PHE A 329 7.71 6.23 -16.15
C PHE A 329 7.08 5.10 -15.33
N HIS A 330 5.90 4.60 -15.74
CA HIS A 330 5.27 3.44 -15.10
C HIS A 330 6.08 2.16 -15.29
N ALA A 331 6.65 1.92 -16.47
CA ALA A 331 7.56 0.79 -16.70
C ALA A 331 8.82 0.87 -15.83
N PHE A 332 9.38 2.07 -15.66
CA PHE A 332 10.50 2.33 -14.76
C PHE A 332 10.13 2.02 -13.30
N ILE A 333 9.00 2.53 -12.80
CA ILE A 333 8.52 2.25 -11.45
C ILE A 333 8.33 0.74 -11.26
N TYR A 334 7.66 0.06 -12.20
CA TYR A 334 7.48 -1.39 -12.17
C TYR A 334 8.81 -2.14 -12.05
N SER A 335 9.84 -1.69 -12.75
CA SER A 335 11.17 -2.30 -12.71
C SER A 335 11.91 -2.10 -11.38
N MET A 336 11.60 -1.02 -10.65
CA MET A 336 12.29 -0.70 -9.38
C MET A 336 11.69 -1.39 -8.17
N PHE A 337 10.41 -1.68 -8.21
CA PHE A 337 9.67 -2.25 -7.10
C PHE A 337 9.38 -3.74 -7.26
N ALA A 338 10.13 -4.43 -8.11
CA ALA A 338 9.99 -5.87 -8.28
C ALA A 338 9.89 -6.57 -6.92
N VAL A 339 8.86 -7.35 -6.71
CA VAL A 339 8.45 -8.07 -5.49
C VAL A 339 7.83 -7.23 -4.36
N ALA A 340 7.68 -5.92 -4.52
CA ALA A 340 7.14 -5.04 -3.47
C ALA A 340 5.93 -4.21 -3.88
N MET A 341 5.42 -4.35 -5.12
CA MET A 341 4.32 -3.51 -5.65
C MET A 341 3.14 -4.30 -6.18
N PRO A 342 1.93 -3.70 -6.13
CA PRO A 342 0.80 -4.15 -6.93
C PRO A 342 1.17 -4.09 -8.41
N GLN A 343 1.16 -5.25 -9.06
CA GLN A 343 1.57 -5.36 -10.46
C GLN A 343 0.64 -4.59 -11.40
N GLU A 344 -0.67 -4.72 -11.15
CA GLU A 344 -1.70 -4.13 -12.00
C GLU A 344 -1.58 -2.62 -12.10
N TRP A 345 -1.16 -1.96 -11.03
CA TRP A 345 -1.11 -0.50 -10.97
C TRP A 345 -0.24 0.08 -12.10
N ASN A 346 1.03 -0.28 -12.12
CA ASN A 346 1.94 0.31 -13.09
C ASN A 346 1.72 -0.21 -14.51
N LEU A 347 1.38 -1.49 -14.66
CA LEU A 347 1.06 -2.06 -15.97
C LEU A 347 -0.20 -1.40 -16.55
N TYR A 348 -1.22 -1.21 -15.73
CA TYR A 348 -2.48 -0.65 -16.19
C TYR A 348 -2.40 0.86 -16.44
N PHE A 349 -1.77 1.64 -15.56
CA PHE A 349 -1.58 3.08 -15.81
C PHE A 349 -0.62 3.35 -16.97
N GLY A 350 0.37 2.48 -17.19
CA GLY A 350 1.19 2.49 -18.40
C GLY A 350 0.37 2.26 -19.67
N PHE A 351 -0.64 1.38 -19.63
CA PHE A 351 -1.61 1.17 -20.72
C PHE A 351 -2.60 2.34 -20.84
N LEU A 352 -3.16 2.84 -19.73
CA LEU A 352 -4.14 3.94 -19.75
C LEU A 352 -3.56 5.24 -20.33
N SER A 353 -2.26 5.48 -20.14
CA SER A 353 -1.60 6.70 -20.66
C SER A 353 -1.77 6.87 -22.18
N PRO A 354 -1.37 5.92 -23.05
CA PRO A 354 -1.64 6.04 -24.48
C PRO A 354 -3.10 5.73 -24.82
N PHE A 355 -3.73 4.73 -24.19
CA PHE A 355 -5.06 4.30 -24.60
C PHE A 355 -6.12 5.38 -24.40
N VAL A 356 -6.15 6.05 -23.23
CA VAL A 356 -7.16 7.06 -22.92
C VAL A 356 -6.80 8.42 -23.53
N PHE A 357 -5.52 8.81 -23.52
CA PHE A 357 -5.13 10.15 -23.96
C PHE A 357 -4.80 10.27 -25.43
N LEU A 358 -4.45 9.18 -26.13
CA LEU A 358 -4.24 9.18 -27.58
C LEU A 358 -5.39 8.50 -28.32
N GLY A 359 -5.92 7.37 -27.81
CA GLY A 359 -7.08 6.70 -28.41
C GLY A 359 -8.36 7.57 -28.40
N PHE A 360 -8.45 8.46 -27.41
CA PHE A 360 -9.50 9.47 -27.27
C PHE A 360 -8.84 10.86 -27.13
N PHE A 361 -8.19 11.29 -28.20
CA PHE A 361 -7.39 12.50 -28.18
C PHE A 361 -8.23 13.76 -27.94
N ALA A 362 -7.74 14.68 -27.11
CA ALA A 362 -8.47 15.91 -26.77
C ALA A 362 -8.77 16.80 -28.00
N GLY A 363 -7.89 16.80 -29.01
CA GLY A 363 -8.11 17.52 -30.26
C GLY A 363 -9.21 16.95 -31.16
N ASP A 364 -9.68 15.72 -30.88
CA ASP A 364 -10.73 15.03 -31.63
C ASP A 364 -12.10 15.09 -30.94
N GLY A 365 -12.32 16.03 -30.00
CA GLY A 365 -13.60 16.19 -29.29
C GLY A 365 -13.69 15.40 -27.98
N TYR A 366 -12.56 15.06 -27.38
CA TYR A 366 -12.49 14.39 -26.07
C TYR A 366 -11.71 15.20 -25.03
N ALA A 367 -11.67 16.51 -25.18
CA ALA A 367 -11.13 17.41 -24.16
C ALA A 367 -12.09 17.55 -22.98
N VAL A 368 -11.57 18.03 -21.86
CA VAL A 368 -12.37 18.22 -20.62
C VAL A 368 -13.57 19.15 -20.86
N TRP A 369 -13.43 20.13 -21.75
CA TRP A 369 -14.50 21.07 -22.12
C TRP A 369 -15.50 20.53 -23.14
N ASP A 370 -15.27 19.34 -23.72
CA ASP A 370 -16.19 18.69 -24.66
C ASP A 370 -17.26 17.84 -23.95
N ALA A 371 -17.20 17.77 -22.61
CA ALA A 371 -18.25 17.13 -21.82
C ALA A 371 -19.62 17.75 -22.13
N SER A 372 -20.63 16.90 -22.26
CA SER A 372 -22.00 17.34 -22.60
C SER A 372 -22.59 18.32 -21.58
N ASN A 373 -22.12 18.26 -20.33
CA ASN A 373 -22.52 19.13 -19.26
C ASN A 373 -21.33 19.44 -18.34
N PRO A 374 -21.00 20.72 -18.08
CA PRO A 374 -19.88 21.10 -17.21
C PRO A 374 -19.99 20.57 -15.77
N TRP A 375 -21.20 20.28 -15.29
CA TRP A 375 -21.40 19.66 -13.98
C TRP A 375 -20.86 18.24 -13.87
N ILE A 376 -20.72 17.52 -14.99
CA ILE A 376 -20.06 16.20 -15.03
C ILE A 376 -18.57 16.37 -14.69
N VAL A 377 -17.92 17.38 -15.27
CA VAL A 377 -16.52 17.72 -14.97
C VAL A 377 -16.34 18.12 -13.51
N VAL A 378 -17.22 18.98 -12.99
CA VAL A 378 -17.21 19.41 -11.58
C VAL A 378 -17.41 18.21 -10.65
N ALA A 379 -18.41 17.37 -10.94
CA ALA A 379 -18.68 16.18 -10.12
C ALA A 379 -17.48 15.20 -10.15
N ALA A 380 -16.92 14.92 -11.32
CA ALA A 380 -15.76 14.07 -11.45
C ALA A 380 -14.55 14.64 -10.66
N ALA A 381 -14.27 15.92 -10.79
CA ALA A 381 -13.18 16.58 -10.07
C ALA A 381 -13.40 16.54 -8.54
N VAL A 382 -14.61 16.83 -8.07
CA VAL A 382 -14.94 16.79 -6.63
C VAL A 382 -14.81 15.36 -6.10
N LEU A 383 -15.37 14.36 -6.78
CA LEU A 383 -15.36 12.97 -6.32
C LEU A 383 -13.95 12.36 -6.32
N THR A 384 -13.06 12.80 -7.21
CA THR A 384 -11.72 12.21 -7.34
C THR A 384 -10.63 13.00 -6.62
N LEU A 385 -10.66 14.35 -6.64
CA LEU A 385 -9.60 15.19 -6.06
C LEU A 385 -9.79 15.49 -4.57
N THR A 386 -11.03 15.49 -4.06
CA THR A 386 -11.29 15.82 -2.65
C THR A 386 -10.56 14.86 -1.71
N LEU A 387 -10.61 13.56 -1.97
CA LEU A 387 -9.98 12.57 -1.10
C LEU A 387 -8.44 12.75 -1.01
N PRO A 388 -7.68 12.82 -2.13
CA PRO A 388 -6.24 13.05 -2.04
C PRO A 388 -5.88 14.39 -1.42
N ILE A 389 -6.62 15.46 -1.70
CA ILE A 389 -6.36 16.77 -1.09
C ILE A 389 -6.60 16.71 0.42
N VAL A 390 -7.82 16.35 0.84
CA VAL A 390 -8.16 16.29 2.27
C VAL A 390 -7.24 15.31 3.00
N GLY A 391 -7.01 14.13 2.44
CA GLY A 391 -6.20 13.10 3.09
C GLY A 391 -4.73 13.48 3.28
N ASN A 392 -4.15 14.33 2.43
CA ASN A 392 -2.79 14.83 2.63
C ASN A 392 -2.70 15.93 3.72
N PHE A 393 -3.78 16.65 4.01
CA PHE A 393 -3.84 17.64 5.07
C PHE A 393 -4.45 17.12 6.38
N ARG A 394 -5.38 16.17 6.28
CA ARG A 394 -6.11 15.57 7.39
C ARG A 394 -6.11 14.04 7.26
N PRO A 395 -4.92 13.39 7.41
CA PRO A 395 -4.82 11.93 7.38
C PRO A 395 -5.61 11.24 8.49
N ASP A 396 -5.90 11.94 9.58
CA ASP A 396 -6.81 11.50 10.64
C ASP A 396 -8.24 11.23 10.14
N LEU A 397 -8.70 11.94 9.11
CA LEU A 397 -10.01 11.74 8.48
C LEU A 397 -9.93 10.74 7.33
N ILE A 398 -8.91 10.82 6.50
CA ILE A 398 -8.74 10.02 5.28
C ILE A 398 -7.34 9.41 5.29
N SER A 399 -7.19 8.35 6.06
CA SER A 399 -5.93 7.60 6.20
C SER A 399 -5.72 6.58 5.07
N PHE A 400 -6.77 6.13 4.42
CA PHE A 400 -6.80 4.95 3.55
C PHE A 400 -6.32 5.16 2.10
N LEU A 401 -5.80 6.31 1.72
CA LEU A 401 -5.31 6.59 0.35
C LEU A 401 -3.99 5.86 0.05
N LEU A 402 -3.96 4.56 0.29
CA LEU A 402 -2.77 3.74 0.20
C LEU A 402 -2.18 3.71 -1.20
N SER A 403 -3.02 3.58 -2.23
CA SER A 403 -2.56 3.54 -3.62
C SER A 403 -1.94 4.86 -4.07
N MET A 404 -2.30 5.97 -3.46
CA MET A 404 -1.72 7.28 -3.79
C MET A 404 -0.52 7.65 -2.92
N ARG A 405 -0.47 7.17 -1.66
CA ARG A 405 0.62 7.46 -0.70
C ARG A 405 1.68 6.38 -0.63
N GLN A 406 1.33 5.17 -1.02
CA GLN A 406 2.26 4.05 -0.99
C GLN A 406 3.54 4.40 -1.74
N TYR A 407 4.66 4.11 -1.13
CA TYR A 407 6.00 4.45 -1.63
C TYR A 407 6.32 5.95 -1.78
N ALA A 408 5.46 6.84 -1.26
CA ALA A 408 5.79 8.25 -1.09
C ALA A 408 6.68 8.52 0.15
N GLY A 409 6.85 7.51 1.01
CA GLY A 409 7.56 7.62 2.28
C GLY A 409 6.75 8.26 3.41
N ASN A 410 5.58 8.79 3.11
CA ASN A 410 4.67 9.42 4.06
C ASN A 410 3.32 8.70 4.07
N TRP A 411 3.29 7.48 4.57
CA TRP A 411 2.05 6.73 4.84
C TRP A 411 2.02 6.24 6.27
N SER A 412 0.86 5.79 6.74
CA SER A 412 0.76 5.15 8.05
C SER A 412 1.67 3.94 8.12
N SER A 413 2.34 3.74 9.24
CA SER A 413 3.26 2.63 9.42
C SER A 413 3.23 2.08 10.83
N ALA A 414 3.62 0.82 10.96
CA ALA A 414 3.74 0.13 12.23
C ALA A 414 5.07 -0.64 12.29
N THR A 415 5.67 -0.66 13.48
CA THR A 415 6.76 -1.58 13.82
C THR A 415 6.31 -2.37 15.04
N MET A 416 6.50 -3.68 14.98
CA MET A 416 6.09 -4.63 16.01
C MET A 416 7.31 -5.24 16.65
N ALA A 417 7.30 -5.39 17.98
CA ALA A 417 8.32 -6.09 18.75
C ALA A 417 7.66 -7.25 19.51
N PHE A 418 8.15 -8.46 19.32
CA PHE A 418 7.72 -9.67 20.01
C PHE A 418 8.85 -10.14 20.92
N ARG A 419 8.55 -10.36 22.21
CA ARG A 419 9.54 -10.86 23.17
C ARG A 419 10.06 -12.25 22.74
N ASN A 420 11.36 -12.48 22.92
CA ASN A 420 12.04 -13.73 22.53
C ASN A 420 11.77 -14.92 23.49
N ASN A 421 10.56 -15.00 24.05
CA ASN A 421 10.08 -16.10 24.89
C ASN A 421 9.21 -17.11 24.13
N GLY A 422 9.14 -16.99 22.80
CA GLY A 422 8.28 -17.82 21.96
C GLY A 422 6.86 -17.27 21.76
N CYS A 423 6.52 -16.09 22.31
CA CYS A 423 5.17 -15.52 22.25
C CYS A 423 4.71 -15.24 20.81
N GLU A 424 5.62 -14.98 19.86
CA GLU A 424 5.26 -14.81 18.43
C GLU A 424 4.49 -16.03 17.88
N ALA A 425 4.71 -17.23 18.42
CA ALA A 425 3.98 -18.43 18.00
C ALA A 425 2.48 -18.39 18.36
N LYS A 426 2.05 -17.52 19.27
CA LYS A 426 0.62 -17.28 19.56
C LYS A 426 -0.14 -16.79 18.32
N LEU A 427 0.55 -16.16 17.36
CA LEU A 427 -0.02 -15.75 16.07
C LEU A 427 -0.39 -16.94 15.17
N ASP A 428 0.17 -18.11 15.40
CA ASP A 428 -0.14 -19.33 14.64
C ASP A 428 -1.36 -20.08 15.23
N SER A 429 -2.06 -19.49 16.21
CA SER A 429 -3.27 -20.06 16.82
C SER A 429 -4.36 -20.30 15.76
N PRO A 430 -5.05 -21.45 15.78
CA PRO A 430 -6.21 -21.71 14.93
C PRO A 430 -7.34 -20.68 15.10
N ASP A 431 -7.49 -20.12 16.31
CA ASP A 431 -8.48 -19.07 16.59
C ASP A 431 -8.18 -17.76 15.88
N PHE A 432 -6.93 -17.58 15.46
CA PHE A 432 -6.50 -16.39 14.72
C PHE A 432 -6.46 -16.64 13.21
N ILE A 433 -5.90 -17.78 12.80
CA ILE A 433 -5.65 -18.10 11.39
C ILE A 433 -6.14 -19.51 11.09
N THR A 434 -7.41 -19.66 10.81
CA THR A 434 -7.97 -20.96 10.45
C THR A 434 -7.21 -21.58 9.27
N GLU A 435 -6.38 -22.61 9.50
CA GLU A 435 -5.68 -23.43 8.51
C GLU A 435 -4.73 -22.66 7.55
N ILE A 436 -4.18 -21.54 7.98
CA ILE A 436 -3.38 -20.67 7.11
C ILE A 436 -1.93 -20.69 7.59
N THR A 437 -1.02 -21.06 6.70
CA THR A 437 0.41 -21.06 6.97
C THR A 437 0.95 -19.63 7.01
N SER A 438 1.54 -19.21 8.13
CA SER A 438 2.15 -17.89 8.25
C SER A 438 3.26 -17.67 7.22
N HIS A 439 3.53 -16.40 6.88
CA HIS A 439 4.62 -16.07 5.99
C HIS A 439 5.99 -16.47 6.56
N LYS A 440 6.15 -16.48 7.88
CA LYS A 440 7.33 -17.02 8.56
C LYS A 440 7.51 -18.50 8.22
N HIS A 441 6.48 -19.31 8.36
CA HIS A 441 6.51 -20.72 7.98
C HIS A 441 6.73 -20.91 6.47
N GLN A 442 6.14 -20.07 5.62
CA GLN A 442 6.36 -20.12 4.18
C GLN A 442 7.82 -19.85 3.82
N LEU A 443 8.45 -18.83 4.40
CA LEU A 443 9.86 -18.53 4.19
C LEU A 443 10.76 -19.60 4.82
N SER A 444 10.46 -20.05 6.03
CA SER A 444 11.26 -21.08 6.72
C SER A 444 11.26 -22.41 5.95
N SER A 445 10.15 -22.77 5.31
CA SER A 445 10.10 -23.97 4.46
C SER A 445 10.94 -23.86 3.19
N LEU A 446 11.27 -22.65 2.75
CA LEU A 446 12.02 -22.38 1.52
C LEU A 446 13.52 -22.19 1.77
N PHE A 447 13.87 -21.51 2.87
CA PHE A 447 15.23 -21.05 3.14
C PHE A 447 15.84 -21.64 4.42
N GLY A 448 15.04 -22.35 5.23
CA GLY A 448 15.38 -22.66 6.62
C GLY A 448 14.98 -21.52 7.57
N PRO A 449 14.80 -21.83 8.86
CA PRO A 449 14.30 -20.86 9.83
C PRO A 449 15.26 -19.67 10.04
N GLU A 450 16.56 -19.89 10.10
CA GLU A 450 17.57 -18.85 10.34
C GLU A 450 17.66 -17.85 9.16
N ALA A 451 17.72 -18.34 7.93
CA ALA A 451 17.74 -17.48 6.75
C ALA A 451 16.40 -16.75 6.55
N ALA A 452 15.28 -17.38 6.91
CA ALA A 452 13.96 -16.73 6.90
C ALA A 452 13.91 -15.55 7.88
N GLU A 453 14.52 -15.67 9.05
CA GLU A 453 14.60 -14.59 10.03
C GLU A 453 15.38 -13.38 9.50
N ILE A 454 16.50 -13.61 8.79
CA ILE A 454 17.24 -12.52 8.12
C ILE A 454 16.34 -11.77 7.14
N PHE A 455 15.52 -12.47 6.35
CA PHE A 455 14.58 -11.84 5.43
C PHE A 455 13.52 -11.00 6.14
N LEU A 456 12.96 -11.52 7.22
CA LEU A 456 11.96 -10.80 8.01
C LEU A 456 12.55 -9.53 8.62
N GLN A 457 13.77 -9.59 9.16
CA GLN A 457 14.44 -8.42 9.72
C GLN A 457 14.93 -7.44 8.64
N LYS A 458 15.18 -7.87 7.40
CA LYS A 458 15.44 -6.95 6.29
C LYS A 458 14.28 -6.00 6.00
N THR A 459 13.05 -6.39 6.27
CA THR A 459 11.89 -5.48 6.15
C THR A 459 11.91 -4.40 7.23
N ALA A 460 12.35 -4.73 8.45
CA ALA A 460 12.57 -3.74 9.50
C ALA A 460 13.71 -2.77 9.13
N ALA A 461 14.81 -3.28 8.55
CA ALA A 461 15.90 -2.44 8.05
C ALA A 461 15.45 -1.51 6.89
N PHE A 462 14.60 -2.00 5.99
CA PHE A 462 13.96 -1.14 4.97
C PHE A 462 13.21 0.02 5.61
N ARG A 463 12.45 -0.23 6.68
CA ARG A 463 11.73 0.81 7.40
C ARG A 463 12.68 1.79 8.09
N LEU A 464 13.82 1.34 8.65
CA LEU A 464 14.85 2.19 9.23
C LEU A 464 15.54 3.12 8.21
N LEU A 465 15.66 2.70 6.97
CA LEU A 465 16.17 3.55 5.89
C LEU A 465 15.21 4.72 5.60
N ASN A 466 13.94 4.64 6.01
CA ASN A 466 12.97 5.71 5.95
C ASN A 466 12.87 6.45 7.31
N SER A 467 12.27 7.62 7.31
CA SER A 467 12.14 8.48 8.51
C SER A 467 11.33 7.82 9.63
N GLN A 468 10.25 7.14 9.28
CA GLN A 468 9.31 6.56 10.23
C GLN A 468 9.95 5.44 11.04
N GLY A 469 10.72 4.56 10.42
CA GLY A 469 11.39 3.48 11.14
C GLY A 469 12.39 3.98 12.19
N ARG A 470 13.06 5.12 11.94
CA ARG A 470 13.96 5.74 12.93
C ARG A 470 13.20 6.25 14.15
N GLY A 471 12.03 6.88 13.92
CA GLY A 471 11.12 7.28 14.99
C GLY A 471 10.59 6.08 15.77
N HIS A 472 10.14 5.04 15.07
CA HIS A 472 9.63 3.82 15.70
C HIS A 472 10.71 3.12 16.54
N MET A 473 11.93 2.96 16.00
CA MET A 473 13.00 2.30 16.74
C MET A 473 13.45 3.12 17.94
N SER A 474 13.45 4.45 17.85
CA SER A 474 13.73 5.33 19.00
C SER A 474 12.73 5.10 20.14
N LEU A 475 11.45 5.00 19.80
CA LEU A 475 10.41 4.69 20.79
C LEU A 475 10.57 3.28 21.36
N MET A 476 10.96 2.29 20.53
CA MET A 476 11.25 0.94 21.03
C MET A 476 12.42 0.91 22.01
N MET A 477 13.48 1.71 21.77
CA MET A 477 14.62 1.81 22.70
C MET A 477 14.21 2.26 24.09
N ASP A 478 13.19 3.13 24.19
CA ASP A 478 12.75 3.68 25.47
C ASP A 478 11.63 2.86 26.14
N HIS A 479 10.95 1.99 25.38
CA HIS A 479 9.81 1.22 25.89
C HIS A 479 10.14 -0.26 26.18
N LEU A 480 11.23 -0.77 25.63
CA LEU A 480 11.67 -2.16 25.83
C LEU A 480 12.81 -2.22 26.86
N ASP A 481 12.86 -3.30 27.63
CA ASP A 481 13.94 -3.54 28.60
C ASP A 481 15.32 -3.66 27.94
N ASP A 482 15.39 -4.45 26.86
CA ASP A 482 16.56 -4.64 26.01
C ASP A 482 16.06 -5.02 24.63
N LEU A 483 16.51 -4.32 23.58
CA LEU A 483 16.13 -4.61 22.21
C LEU A 483 16.49 -6.04 21.79
N ASP A 484 17.53 -6.63 22.39
CA ASP A 484 18.01 -7.97 22.08
C ASP A 484 17.07 -9.06 22.61
N ASN A 485 16.18 -8.69 23.55
CA ASN A 485 15.12 -9.56 24.04
C ASN A 485 13.91 -9.63 23.11
N TYR A 486 13.94 -8.95 21.93
CA TYR A 486 12.80 -8.87 21.03
C TYR A 486 13.15 -9.17 19.58
N ARG A 487 12.16 -9.69 18.86
CA ARG A 487 12.15 -9.82 17.40
C ARG A 487 11.28 -8.72 16.79
N PHE A 488 11.87 -7.99 15.86
CA PHE A 488 11.19 -6.90 15.18
C PHE A 488 10.53 -7.37 13.89
N ARG A 489 9.30 -6.89 13.66
CA ARG A 489 8.52 -7.13 12.45
C ARG A 489 8.03 -5.80 11.90
N GLU A 490 8.06 -5.70 10.60
CA GLU A 490 7.54 -4.54 9.88
C GLU A 490 6.07 -4.78 9.53
N GLY A 491 5.21 -3.76 9.74
CA GLY A 491 3.77 -3.92 9.66
C GLY A 491 3.26 -4.30 8.28
N GLU A 492 3.83 -3.77 7.19
CA GLU A 492 3.41 -4.11 5.83
C GLU A 492 3.63 -5.60 5.52
N MET A 493 4.75 -6.17 5.99
CA MET A 493 5.01 -7.60 5.89
C MET A 493 3.95 -8.41 6.67
N MET A 494 3.53 -7.89 7.83
CA MET A 494 2.55 -8.57 8.69
C MET A 494 1.11 -8.44 8.18
N CYS A 495 0.78 -7.45 7.34
CA CYS A 495 -0.58 -7.26 6.83
C CYS A 495 -1.17 -8.49 6.14
N THR A 496 -0.41 -9.15 5.27
CA THR A 496 -0.86 -10.37 4.58
C THR A 496 -1.28 -11.46 5.56
N PHE A 497 -0.54 -11.57 6.67
CA PHE A 497 -0.78 -12.55 7.70
C PHE A 497 -2.04 -12.26 8.51
N PHE A 498 -2.22 -11.01 8.96
CA PHE A 498 -3.32 -10.63 9.84
C PHE A 498 -4.64 -10.37 9.10
N VAL A 499 -4.57 -9.72 7.95
CA VAL A 499 -5.76 -9.19 7.27
C VAL A 499 -5.92 -9.71 5.84
N GLY A 500 -5.00 -10.55 5.37
CA GLY A 500 -5.06 -11.15 4.04
C GLY A 500 -4.71 -10.19 2.90
N TRP A 501 -4.12 -9.03 3.18
CA TRP A 501 -3.73 -8.04 2.18
C TRP A 501 -2.40 -7.37 2.54
N GLN A 502 -1.52 -7.17 1.56
CA GLN A 502 -0.15 -6.71 1.80
C GLN A 502 -0.02 -5.22 2.09
N PHE A 503 -0.93 -4.39 1.59
CA PHE A 503 -0.80 -2.94 1.69
C PHE A 503 -1.59 -2.35 2.84
N GLY A 504 -1.05 -1.29 3.45
CA GLY A 504 -1.75 -0.49 4.44
C GLY A 504 -1.46 -0.86 5.88
N ASP A 505 -0.24 -1.25 6.13
CA ASP A 505 0.26 -1.66 7.45
C ASP A 505 -0.17 -0.71 8.57
N GLY A 506 0.16 0.56 8.48
CA GLY A 506 -0.16 1.52 9.51
C GLY A 506 -1.65 1.82 9.62
N HIS A 507 -2.32 2.05 8.49
CA HIS A 507 -3.76 2.28 8.47
C HIS A 507 -4.56 1.09 9.05
N LEU A 508 -4.07 -0.12 8.87
CA LEU A 508 -4.72 -1.34 9.33
C LEU A 508 -4.30 -1.75 10.75
N PHE A 509 -3.11 -1.39 11.24
CA PHE A 509 -2.61 -1.74 12.58
C PHE A 509 -2.83 -0.65 13.63
N ASN A 510 -3.95 -0.01 13.59
CA ASN A 510 -4.40 0.91 14.63
C ASN A 510 -4.76 0.16 15.94
N PRO A 511 -5.06 0.87 17.04
CA PRO A 511 -5.40 0.25 18.33
C PRO A 511 -6.52 -0.80 18.26
N PHE A 512 -7.53 -0.60 17.40
CA PHE A 512 -8.62 -1.58 17.20
C PHE A 512 -8.11 -2.93 16.69
N THR A 513 -7.20 -2.90 15.71
CA THR A 513 -6.63 -4.14 15.13
C THR A 513 -5.77 -4.87 16.14
N ILE A 514 -4.94 -4.14 16.90
CA ILE A 514 -4.10 -4.75 17.95
C ILE A 514 -4.98 -5.37 19.04
N ALA A 515 -6.06 -4.69 19.47
CA ALA A 515 -7.02 -5.27 20.41
C ALA A 515 -7.71 -6.53 19.87
N ALA A 516 -8.04 -6.57 18.59
CA ALA A 516 -8.63 -7.75 17.95
C ALA A 516 -7.63 -8.92 17.85
N ILE A 517 -6.33 -8.64 17.68
CA ILE A 517 -5.25 -9.63 17.75
C ILE A 517 -5.13 -10.14 19.19
N GLN A 518 -5.10 -9.23 20.16
CA GLN A 518 -5.00 -9.58 21.58
C GLN A 518 -6.12 -10.52 22.03
N LYS A 519 -7.35 -10.23 21.61
CA LYS A 519 -8.52 -11.07 21.92
C LYS A 519 -8.34 -12.55 21.50
N ARG A 520 -7.54 -12.80 20.45
CA ARG A 520 -7.31 -14.15 19.90
C ARG A 520 -6.03 -14.80 20.38
N CYS A 521 -5.02 -13.99 20.66
CA CYS A 521 -3.67 -14.47 20.93
C CYS A 521 -3.30 -14.43 22.41
N HIS A 522 -3.99 -13.63 23.24
CA HIS A 522 -3.80 -13.54 24.70
C HIS A 522 -2.33 -13.30 25.08
N PHE A 523 -1.73 -12.23 24.56
CA PHE A 523 -0.39 -11.81 24.96
C PHE A 523 -0.38 -11.29 26.39
N GLU A 524 0.70 -11.55 27.12
CA GLU A 524 0.97 -10.93 28.41
C GLU A 524 1.56 -9.51 28.21
N PRO A 525 1.45 -8.63 29.23
CA PRO A 525 2.07 -7.31 29.17
C PRO A 525 3.57 -7.38 28.81
N GLY A 526 4.00 -6.57 27.85
CA GLY A 526 5.37 -6.54 27.36
C GLY A 526 5.75 -7.64 26.36
N GLU A 527 4.86 -8.58 26.03
CA GLU A 527 5.15 -9.62 25.02
C GLU A 527 5.03 -9.11 23.58
N PHE A 528 4.06 -8.26 23.30
CA PHE A 528 3.81 -7.71 21.98
C PHE A 528 3.56 -6.19 22.06
N ILE A 529 4.57 -5.43 21.66
CA ILE A 529 4.55 -3.98 21.60
C ILE A 529 4.50 -3.52 20.14
N THR A 530 3.65 -2.56 19.83
CA THR A 530 3.53 -1.94 18.51
C THR A 530 3.72 -0.43 18.63
N VAL A 531 4.63 0.13 17.85
CA VAL A 531 4.67 1.57 17.58
C VAL A 531 3.95 1.81 16.27
N TRP A 532 2.93 2.66 16.32
CA TRP A 532 2.10 3.03 15.18
C TRP A 532 2.15 4.53 14.93
N THR A 533 2.29 4.92 13.67
CA THR A 533 2.19 6.32 13.23
C THR A 533 1.20 6.44 12.08
N GLU A 534 0.42 7.52 12.08
CA GLU A 534 -0.33 7.94 10.88
C GLU A 534 0.61 8.70 9.93
N SER A 535 0.19 8.95 8.71
CA SER A 535 0.96 9.80 7.79
C SER A 535 1.02 11.25 8.30
N GLN A 536 2.14 11.92 8.00
CA GLN A 536 2.34 13.32 8.39
C GLN A 536 1.43 14.24 7.55
N PRO A 537 0.61 15.11 8.18
CA PRO A 537 -0.06 16.18 7.47
C PRO A 537 0.92 17.11 6.77
N LEU A 538 0.69 17.50 5.51
CA LEU A 538 1.62 18.32 4.72
C LEU A 538 1.98 19.67 5.38
N HIS A 539 1.08 20.24 6.17
CA HIS A 539 1.28 21.53 6.86
C HIS A 539 1.98 21.40 8.21
N LYS A 540 2.17 20.18 8.75
CA LYS A 540 2.85 19.95 10.03
C LYS A 540 4.31 19.56 9.80
N LYS A 541 5.16 19.85 10.81
CA LYS A 541 6.58 19.44 10.84
C LYS A 541 6.79 18.17 11.66
N THR A 542 5.77 17.79 12.42
CA THR A 542 5.78 16.67 13.36
C THR A 542 4.98 15.51 12.85
N LEU A 543 5.31 14.31 13.30
CA LEU A 543 4.57 13.07 13.07
C LEU A 543 4.10 12.54 14.43
N GLU A 544 2.79 12.32 14.53
CA GLU A 544 2.16 11.78 15.74
C GLU A 544 2.35 10.26 15.81
N TYR A 545 2.56 9.73 17.02
CA TYR A 545 2.71 8.28 17.25
C TYR A 545 1.80 7.79 18.38
N LYS A 546 1.59 6.49 18.38
CA LYS A 546 1.03 5.72 19.51
C LYS A 546 1.92 4.52 19.79
N VAL A 547 2.20 4.29 21.06
CA VAL A 547 2.78 3.02 21.54
C VAL A 547 1.65 2.18 22.11
N ILE A 548 1.55 0.95 21.67
CA ILE A 548 0.45 0.04 21.99
C ILE A 548 1.07 -1.25 22.53
N ASP A 549 0.81 -1.55 23.79
CA ASP A 549 1.01 -2.90 24.31
C ASP A 549 -0.25 -3.71 24.02
N ALA A 550 -0.11 -4.88 23.42
CA ALA A 550 -1.27 -5.67 23.03
C ALA A 550 -2.19 -6.01 24.22
N ALA A 551 -1.60 -6.30 25.38
CA ALA A 551 -2.35 -6.64 26.59
C ALA A 551 -2.97 -5.42 27.29
N LEU A 552 -2.30 -4.26 27.26
CA LEU A 552 -2.69 -3.06 28.00
C LEU A 552 -3.45 -2.04 27.14
N GLY A 553 -3.33 -2.13 25.81
CA GLY A 553 -3.86 -1.13 24.87
C GLY A 553 -2.87 -0.02 24.57
N VAL A 554 -3.37 1.20 24.26
CA VAL A 554 -2.50 2.36 24.06
C VAL A 554 -1.87 2.76 25.38
N VAL A 555 -0.56 2.77 25.45
CA VAL A 555 0.21 3.07 26.66
C VAL A 555 0.87 4.44 26.60
N GLU A 556 1.11 4.96 25.39
CA GLU A 556 1.68 6.29 25.21
C GLU A 556 1.26 6.91 23.88
N THR A 557 1.11 8.22 23.85
CA THR A 557 0.96 9.01 22.63
C THR A 557 1.88 10.21 22.66
N GLY A 558 2.29 10.67 21.48
CA GLY A 558 3.16 11.82 21.36
C GLY A 558 3.45 12.16 19.91
N TYR A 559 4.52 12.91 19.70
CA TYR A 559 4.99 13.26 18.37
C TYR A 559 6.52 13.47 18.36
N TYR A 560 7.10 13.34 17.18
CA TYR A 560 8.49 13.72 16.93
C TYR A 560 8.62 14.61 15.69
N VAL A 561 9.73 15.35 15.61
CA VAL A 561 10.04 16.21 14.46
C VAL A 561 10.63 15.36 13.34
N VAL A 562 9.97 15.31 12.18
CA VAL A 562 10.38 14.49 11.05
C VAL A 562 11.79 14.81 10.55
N LYS A 563 12.16 16.10 10.57
CA LYS A 563 13.50 16.53 10.16
C LYS A 563 14.60 15.94 11.05
N ASP A 564 14.35 15.79 12.34
CA ASP A 564 15.32 15.22 13.29
C ASP A 564 15.50 13.72 13.03
N ALA A 565 14.39 13.00 12.80
CA ALA A 565 14.46 11.59 12.39
C ALA A 565 15.23 11.39 11.07
N LEU A 566 15.11 12.33 10.13
CA LEU A 566 15.82 12.27 8.84
C LEU A 566 17.29 12.68 8.94
N ALA A 567 17.68 13.39 9.98
CA ALA A 567 19.07 13.81 10.21
C ALA A 567 19.92 12.71 10.85
N GLU A 568 19.30 11.71 11.49
CA GLU A 568 19.97 10.62 12.18
C GLU A 568 20.29 9.44 11.24
N GLN A 569 21.31 8.67 11.56
CA GLN A 569 21.62 7.43 10.81
C GLN A 569 20.58 6.34 11.09
N PRO A 570 20.32 5.40 10.14
CA PRO A 570 19.32 4.34 10.33
C PRO A 570 19.50 3.51 11.60
N TRP A 571 20.73 3.28 12.03
CA TRP A 571 21.06 2.47 13.22
C TRP A 571 21.19 3.28 14.51
N LEU A 572 20.76 4.55 14.50
CA LEU A 572 20.69 5.43 15.68
C LEU A 572 21.97 5.42 16.56
N PRO A 573 23.15 5.76 16.02
CA PRO A 573 24.41 5.64 16.73
C PRO A 573 24.49 6.57 17.96
N ASN A 574 23.67 7.62 17.98
CA ASN A 574 23.59 8.59 19.08
C ASN A 574 22.45 8.31 20.06
N GLY A 575 21.81 7.11 19.93
CA GLY A 575 20.61 6.75 20.70
C GLY A 575 19.32 7.24 20.07
N PRO A 576 18.21 7.20 20.81
CA PRO A 576 16.90 7.58 20.30
C PRO A 576 16.86 9.08 19.90
N ILE A 577 16.07 9.39 18.84
CA ILE A 577 15.78 10.78 18.48
C ILE A 577 14.90 11.43 19.55
N ASN A 578 14.94 12.77 19.65
CA ASN A 578 14.05 13.50 20.54
C ASN A 578 12.58 13.38 20.07
N TYR A 579 11.70 13.09 21.01
CA TYR A 579 10.25 13.10 20.81
C TYR A 579 9.55 13.75 22.01
N THR A 580 8.29 14.12 21.84
CA THR A 580 7.48 14.74 22.89
C THR A 580 6.31 13.82 23.22
N VAL A 581 6.21 13.43 24.49
CA VAL A 581 5.08 12.66 25.01
C VAL A 581 3.93 13.64 25.30
N THR A 582 2.74 13.36 24.78
CA THR A 582 1.52 14.14 25.05
C THR A 582 0.62 13.46 26.07
N TRP A 583 0.68 12.15 26.16
CA TRP A 583 -0.03 11.36 27.14
C TRP A 583 0.67 10.02 27.35
N ARG A 584 0.67 9.53 28.59
CA ARG A 584 1.12 8.18 28.97
C ARG A 584 0.14 7.60 29.98
N ASP A 585 -0.14 6.30 29.86
CA ASP A 585 -0.89 5.58 30.88
C ASP A 585 -0.09 5.60 32.22
N PRO A 586 -0.69 6.07 33.30
CA PRO A 586 0.01 6.21 34.59
C PRO A 586 0.41 4.88 35.21
N ASP A 587 -0.32 3.82 34.89
CA ASP A 587 -0.03 2.48 35.39
C ASP A 587 0.99 1.74 34.50
N TYR A 588 1.37 2.35 33.34
CA TYR A 588 2.34 1.78 32.42
C TYR A 588 3.76 2.15 32.84
N VAL A 589 4.53 1.13 33.16
CA VAL A 589 5.97 1.22 33.34
C VAL A 589 6.64 0.48 32.19
N PRO A 590 7.43 1.14 31.34
CA PRO A 590 8.19 0.43 30.31
C PRO A 590 9.03 -0.67 30.92
N ALA A 591 9.13 -1.82 30.26
CA ALA A 591 9.94 -2.91 30.72
C ALA A 591 11.40 -2.42 30.91
N GLY A 592 11.97 -2.57 32.11
CA GLY A 592 13.31 -2.08 32.44
C GLY A 592 13.38 -0.64 32.94
N ALA A 593 12.30 0.11 32.95
CA ALA A 593 12.30 1.47 33.50
C ALA A 593 12.13 1.50 35.03
N SER A 594 12.75 2.51 35.67
CA SER A 594 12.48 2.81 37.09
C SER A 594 11.02 3.27 37.26
N PRO A 595 10.39 3.01 38.43
CA PRO A 595 9.08 3.58 38.77
C PRO A 595 9.01 5.11 38.65
N ASP A 596 10.15 5.79 38.76
CA ASP A 596 10.28 7.25 38.63
C ASP A 596 10.61 7.71 37.19
N TYR A 597 10.52 6.82 36.22
CA TYR A 597 10.86 7.12 34.83
C TYR A 597 9.94 8.19 34.24
N VAL A 598 10.51 9.34 33.97
CA VAL A 598 9.91 10.42 33.18
C VAL A 598 10.65 10.43 31.84
N PRO A 599 9.96 10.27 30.68
CA PRO A 599 10.64 10.29 29.41
C PRO A 599 11.43 11.58 29.21
N ALA A 600 12.63 11.48 28.69
CA ALA A 600 13.37 12.65 28.22
C ALA A 600 12.51 13.37 27.17
N GLY A 601 12.09 14.62 27.44
CA GLY A 601 11.26 15.40 26.53
C GLY A 601 9.75 15.43 26.82
N ALA A 602 9.33 14.98 28.01
CA ALA A 602 7.94 15.18 28.42
C ALA A 602 7.56 16.67 28.30
N SER A 603 6.48 16.94 27.56
CA SER A 603 5.95 18.30 27.37
C SER A 603 5.49 18.87 28.72
N PRO A 604 5.52 20.22 28.90
CA PRO A 604 4.76 20.89 29.97
C PRO A 604 3.26 20.53 29.95
N ASP A 605 2.76 20.06 28.80
CA ASP A 605 1.38 19.62 28.60
C ASP A 605 1.20 18.10 28.87
N TYR A 606 2.20 17.44 29.41
CA TYR A 606 2.09 16.05 29.87
C TYR A 606 0.95 15.92 30.87
N VAL A 607 -0.06 15.17 30.54
CA VAL A 607 -1.26 14.97 31.38
C VAL A 607 -1.08 13.68 32.19
N PRO A 608 -0.90 13.81 33.52
CA PRO A 608 -0.89 12.62 34.37
C PRO A 608 -2.26 11.96 34.45
N ALA A 609 -2.27 10.78 35.03
CA ALA A 609 -3.40 9.89 35.19
C ALA A 609 -4.74 10.55 35.55
N GLY A 610 -5.77 10.21 34.80
CA GLY A 610 -7.17 10.60 35.06
C GLY A 610 -7.84 11.38 33.93
N ALA A 611 -7.11 11.84 32.92
CA ALA A 611 -7.70 12.39 31.72
C ALA A 611 -8.10 11.28 30.75
N SER A 612 -9.27 11.38 30.19
CA SER A 612 -9.98 10.41 29.37
C SER A 612 -9.07 9.56 28.50
N ARG A 613 -8.98 8.29 28.80
CA ARG A 613 -8.51 7.29 27.83
C ARG A 613 -9.35 7.48 26.57
N ASP A 614 -8.72 7.58 25.39
CA ASP A 614 -9.48 7.27 24.17
C ASP A 614 -10.07 5.89 24.42
N PRO A 615 -11.38 5.73 24.60
CA PRO A 615 -11.94 4.44 24.97
C PRO A 615 -11.52 3.48 23.86
N ILE A 616 -10.82 2.40 24.23
CA ILE A 616 -10.72 1.24 23.35
C ILE A 616 -12.16 0.97 22.98
N PRO A 617 -12.55 1.03 21.69
CA PRO A 617 -13.93 0.71 21.33
C PRO A 617 -14.18 -0.69 21.88
N GLU A 618 -15.04 -0.79 22.90
CA GLU A 618 -15.44 -2.08 23.43
C GLU A 618 -15.84 -2.93 22.23
N VAL A 619 -15.16 -4.06 22.06
CA VAL A 619 -15.55 -5.07 21.09
C VAL A 619 -16.85 -5.63 21.64
N ALA A 620 -17.98 -4.92 21.32
CA ALA A 620 -19.30 -5.35 21.71
C ALA A 620 -19.52 -6.75 21.13
N GLY A 621 -19.77 -7.70 22.02
CA GLY A 621 -19.98 -9.12 21.75
C GLY A 621 -21.19 -9.40 20.84
#